data_6d8e2553c672d2da382c685b6636d493
#
_entry.id   6d8e2553c672d2da382c685b6636d493
#
_cell.length_a   1.000
_cell.length_b   1.000
_cell.length_c   1.000
_cell.angle_alpha   90.00
_cell.angle_beta   90.00
_cell.angle_gamma   90.00
#
_symmetry.space_group_name_H-M   'P 1'
#
loop_
_entity.id
_entity.type
_entity.pdbx_description
1 polymer ?
#
loop_
_entity_poly.entity_id
_entity_poly.type
_entity_poly.pdbx_seq_one_letter_code
_entity_poly.pdbx_strand_id
1 'polypeptide(L)'
;LPTGAVPKRWNIGGRQFATPRGWEDLSRMMEVYERLNKNITKEVVGQYIQHDRISVEFAEYYELYQKYQQDYQIAEILKGKPSEAMVKKVSHAPFDERVSVVNLLFSGVRQAVREVVLQEEVLEKVFEILKLLKEPQEGGKLLERLGDYVDNLRMEREQKQKEGLLERREDRTIRKALDLLENYRLLLKKESEESWEEAFDILRSAFGEIRGEWEEAWDQAAASLEYAFDFMEAAFYNTQEMVIFVSGINTDYSCVRFLETYECERYIRYNKDLLFEDAGAQIRKRIEGL
;
A
#
# COMPACT_ATOMS: atom_id res chain seq x y z
N LEU A 1 -31.98 -25.96 -9.78
CA LEU A 1 -30.59 -25.59 -9.49
C LEU A 1 -29.89 -26.85 -8.98
N PRO A 2 -28.83 -27.36 -9.61
CA PRO A 2 -28.12 -28.52 -9.12
C PRO A 2 -27.26 -28.13 -7.92
N THR A 3 -27.44 -28.83 -6.82
CA THR A 3 -26.59 -28.83 -5.65
C THR A 3 -25.17 -29.24 -6.08
N GLY A 4 -24.27 -28.25 -6.15
CA GLY A 4 -22.87 -28.50 -6.46
C GLY A 4 -22.22 -29.33 -5.37
N ALA A 5 -21.92 -30.56 -5.67
CA ALA A 5 -21.12 -31.44 -4.84
C ALA A 5 -19.73 -30.83 -4.68
N VAL A 6 -19.35 -30.52 -3.43
CA VAL A 6 -17.97 -30.16 -3.06
C VAL A 6 -17.04 -31.26 -3.56
N PRO A 7 -15.99 -30.97 -4.35
CA PRO A 7 -15.08 -31.98 -4.82
C PRO A 7 -14.45 -32.70 -3.63
N LYS A 8 -14.55 -34.02 -3.59
CA LYS A 8 -13.87 -34.87 -2.60
C LYS A 8 -12.37 -34.51 -2.59
N ARG A 9 -11.88 -34.10 -1.44
CA ARG A 9 -10.45 -33.88 -1.19
C ARG A 9 -9.66 -35.10 -1.69
N TRP A 10 -8.74 -34.89 -2.59
CA TRP A 10 -7.76 -35.89 -2.98
C TRP A 10 -6.75 -36.03 -1.83
N ASN A 11 -7.04 -36.94 -0.90
CA ASN A 11 -6.09 -37.39 0.11
C ASN A 11 -5.09 -38.33 -0.56
N ILE A 12 -4.14 -37.79 -1.28
CA ILE A 12 -2.88 -38.45 -1.58
C ILE A 12 -2.01 -38.17 -0.37
N GLY A 13 -1.62 -39.17 0.42
CA GLY A 13 -0.88 -39.11 1.69
C GLY A 13 0.31 -38.16 1.76
N GLY A 14 0.08 -36.91 1.44
CA GLY A 14 1.01 -35.79 1.39
C GLY A 14 0.75 -34.81 2.52
N ARG A 15 1.81 -34.33 3.11
CA ARG A 15 1.79 -33.22 4.09
C ARG A 15 1.03 -32.04 3.50
N GLN A 16 0.01 -31.57 4.21
CA GLN A 16 -0.71 -30.34 3.84
C GLN A 16 0.20 -29.14 4.13
N PHE A 17 0.42 -28.29 3.14
CA PHE A 17 1.29 -27.11 3.28
C PHE A 17 0.50 -25.84 2.98
N ALA A 18 0.76 -24.80 3.76
CA ALA A 18 0.42 -23.43 3.39
C ALA A 18 1.49 -22.91 2.42
N THR A 19 1.22 -22.94 1.12
CA THR A 19 2.19 -22.52 0.10
C THR A 19 2.18 -21.01 -0.11
N PRO A 20 3.31 -20.36 -0.48
CA PRO A 20 3.34 -18.95 -0.84
C PRO A 20 2.31 -18.56 -1.92
N ARG A 21 2.11 -19.43 -2.92
CA ARG A 21 1.09 -19.23 -3.95
C ARG A 21 -0.32 -19.26 -3.39
N GLY A 22 -0.61 -20.16 -2.46
CA GLY A 22 -1.92 -20.23 -1.80
C GLY A 22 -2.22 -18.94 -1.03
N TRP A 23 -1.23 -18.37 -0.36
CA TRP A 23 -1.36 -17.08 0.32
C TRP A 23 -1.56 -15.91 -0.64
N GLU A 24 -0.87 -15.92 -1.79
CA GLU A 24 -1.05 -14.91 -2.84
C GLU A 24 -2.45 -14.95 -3.45
N ASP A 25 -2.93 -16.14 -3.79
CA ASP A 25 -4.26 -16.34 -4.37
C ASP A 25 -5.36 -15.98 -3.33
N LEU A 26 -5.18 -16.32 -2.05
CA LEU A 26 -6.05 -15.92 -0.96
C LEU A 26 -6.09 -14.40 -0.81
N SER A 27 -4.95 -13.73 -0.81
CA SER A 27 -4.85 -12.27 -0.69
C SER A 27 -5.65 -11.56 -1.79
N ARG A 28 -5.52 -12.01 -3.04
CA ARG A 28 -6.30 -11.47 -4.17
C ARG A 28 -7.81 -11.69 -4.00
N MET A 29 -8.19 -12.86 -3.49
CA MET A 29 -9.60 -13.16 -3.23
C MET A 29 -10.14 -12.31 -2.09
N MET A 30 -9.37 -12.10 -1.03
CA MET A 30 -9.74 -11.23 0.09
C MET A 30 -10.02 -9.80 -0.38
N GLU A 31 -9.18 -9.22 -1.24
CA GLU A 31 -9.42 -7.90 -1.83
C GLU A 31 -10.75 -7.82 -2.59
N VAL A 32 -11.14 -8.89 -3.28
CA VAL A 32 -12.43 -8.96 -3.99
C VAL A 32 -13.60 -9.06 -3.00
N TYR A 33 -13.47 -9.91 -1.97
CA TYR A 33 -14.51 -10.10 -0.95
C TYR A 33 -14.75 -8.82 -0.15
N GLU A 34 -13.68 -8.10 0.22
CA GLU A 34 -13.76 -6.80 0.89
C GLU A 34 -14.49 -5.76 0.05
N ARG A 35 -14.14 -5.64 -1.25
CA ARG A 35 -14.85 -4.74 -2.19
C ARG A 35 -16.34 -5.10 -2.35
N LEU A 36 -16.69 -6.37 -2.26
CA LEU A 36 -18.06 -6.86 -2.36
C LEU A 36 -18.78 -6.89 -0.99
N ASN A 37 -18.12 -6.43 0.07
CA ASN A 37 -18.60 -6.49 1.46
C ASN A 37 -19.07 -7.89 1.88
N LYS A 38 -18.28 -8.92 1.50
CA LYS A 38 -18.54 -10.34 1.81
C LYS A 38 -17.62 -10.82 2.91
N ASN A 39 -18.15 -11.65 3.81
CA ASN A 39 -17.36 -12.24 4.88
C ASN A 39 -16.39 -13.31 4.35
N ILE A 40 -15.17 -13.28 4.86
CA ILE A 40 -14.14 -14.27 4.60
C ILE A 40 -14.22 -15.31 5.72
N THR A 41 -14.73 -16.48 5.37
CA THR A 41 -14.94 -17.60 6.31
C THR A 41 -13.81 -18.63 6.20
N LYS A 42 -13.72 -19.53 7.19
CA LYS A 42 -12.75 -20.65 7.15
C LYS A 42 -12.88 -21.50 5.89
N GLU A 43 -14.08 -21.64 5.33
CA GLU A 43 -14.33 -22.39 4.10
C GLU A 43 -13.67 -21.69 2.91
N VAL A 44 -13.72 -20.34 2.86
CA VAL A 44 -13.05 -19.55 1.83
C VAL A 44 -11.53 -19.67 1.97
N VAL A 45 -11.02 -19.45 3.18
CA VAL A 45 -9.57 -19.57 3.47
C VAL A 45 -9.07 -20.98 3.14
N GLY A 46 -9.81 -22.03 3.52
CA GLY A 46 -9.46 -23.43 3.30
C GLY A 46 -9.41 -23.85 1.83
N GLN A 47 -9.99 -23.07 0.91
CA GLN A 47 -9.84 -23.31 -0.54
C GLN A 47 -8.43 -23.02 -1.04
N TYR A 48 -7.75 -22.08 -0.42
CA TYR A 48 -6.42 -21.59 -0.80
C TYR A 48 -5.32 -22.14 0.12
N ILE A 49 -5.59 -22.19 1.43
CA ILE A 49 -4.68 -22.68 2.44
C ILE A 49 -5.11 -24.12 2.82
N GLN A 50 -4.46 -25.10 2.22
CA GLN A 50 -4.83 -26.50 2.38
C GLN A 50 -4.49 -27.11 3.76
N HIS A 51 -3.72 -26.40 4.58
CA HIS A 51 -3.39 -26.83 5.94
C HIS A 51 -4.54 -26.47 6.89
N ASP A 52 -5.34 -27.44 7.30
CA ASP A 52 -6.57 -27.25 8.06
C ASP A 52 -6.41 -26.38 9.33
N ARG A 53 -5.36 -26.62 10.13
CA ARG A 53 -5.10 -25.83 11.33
C ARG A 53 -4.78 -24.38 11.00
N ILE A 54 -3.90 -24.13 10.02
CA ILE A 54 -3.51 -22.76 9.63
C ILE A 54 -4.69 -22.01 9.03
N SER A 55 -5.53 -22.67 8.23
CA SER A 55 -6.70 -22.05 7.62
C SER A 55 -7.75 -21.61 8.68
N VAL A 56 -7.94 -22.44 9.72
CA VAL A 56 -8.85 -22.10 10.83
C VAL A 56 -8.26 -20.94 11.67
N GLU A 57 -7.02 -21.07 12.12
CA GLU A 57 -6.34 -20.02 12.91
C GLU A 57 -6.31 -18.68 12.17
N PHE A 58 -6.07 -18.69 10.85
CA PHE A 58 -6.09 -17.47 10.04
C PHE A 58 -7.50 -16.87 9.93
N ALA A 59 -8.52 -17.70 9.69
CA ALA A 59 -9.90 -17.21 9.59
C ALA A 59 -10.39 -16.60 10.91
N GLU A 60 -10.09 -17.22 12.05
CA GLU A 60 -10.40 -16.70 13.38
C GLU A 60 -9.66 -15.38 13.66
N TYR A 61 -8.37 -15.31 13.31
CA TYR A 61 -7.58 -14.08 13.41
C TYR A 61 -8.18 -12.96 12.54
N TYR A 62 -8.57 -13.27 11.31
CA TYR A 62 -9.12 -12.27 10.38
C TYR A 62 -10.50 -11.76 10.84
N GLU A 63 -11.36 -12.63 11.38
CA GLU A 63 -12.63 -12.24 11.98
C GLU A 63 -12.41 -11.28 13.17
N LEU A 64 -11.46 -11.61 14.04
CA LEU A 64 -11.07 -10.76 15.17
C LEU A 64 -10.49 -9.42 14.71
N TYR A 65 -9.65 -9.45 13.68
CA TYR A 65 -9.09 -8.26 13.03
C TYR A 65 -10.18 -7.32 12.51
N GLN A 66 -11.17 -7.84 11.79
CA GLN A 66 -12.29 -7.05 11.28
C GLN A 66 -13.15 -6.49 12.43
N LYS A 67 -13.41 -7.29 13.44
CA LYS A 67 -14.12 -6.85 14.64
C LYS A 67 -13.41 -5.68 15.33
N TYR A 68 -12.11 -5.80 15.58
CA TYR A 68 -11.35 -4.72 16.19
C TYR A 68 -11.29 -3.47 15.32
N GLN A 69 -11.21 -3.62 14.01
CA GLN A 69 -11.22 -2.50 13.07
C GLN A 69 -12.51 -1.67 13.19
N GLN A 70 -13.66 -2.33 13.37
CA GLN A 70 -14.97 -1.68 13.61
C GLN A 70 -15.10 -1.17 15.03
N ASP A 71 -14.81 -2.00 16.03
CA ASP A 71 -14.97 -1.69 17.45
C ASP A 71 -14.12 -0.50 17.92
N TYR A 72 -12.95 -0.31 17.28
CA TYR A 72 -12.01 0.77 17.55
C TYR A 72 -12.05 1.90 16.52
N GLN A 73 -12.95 1.85 15.54
CA GLN A 73 -13.17 2.93 14.57
C GLN A 73 -11.87 3.49 14.01
N ILE A 74 -10.96 2.61 13.59
CA ILE A 74 -9.61 2.96 13.12
C ILE A 74 -9.64 4.05 12.05
N ALA A 75 -10.61 3.99 11.12
CA ALA A 75 -10.77 5.00 10.09
C ALA A 75 -11.03 6.40 10.65
N GLU A 76 -11.77 6.53 11.77
CA GLU A 76 -12.04 7.83 12.40
C GLU A 76 -10.82 8.34 13.16
N ILE A 77 -10.01 7.46 13.75
CA ILE A 77 -8.72 7.83 14.35
C ILE A 77 -7.80 8.43 13.28
N LEU A 78 -7.68 7.77 12.14
CA LEU A 78 -6.84 8.22 11.01
C LEU A 78 -7.35 9.48 10.31
N LYS A 79 -8.57 9.93 10.62
CA LYS A 79 -9.14 11.23 10.21
C LYS A 79 -9.02 12.30 11.30
N GLY A 80 -8.33 12.01 12.40
CA GLY A 80 -8.18 12.94 13.53
C GLY A 80 -9.44 13.11 14.39
N LYS A 81 -10.34 12.12 14.41
CA LYS A 81 -11.59 12.17 15.15
C LYS A 81 -11.76 11.04 16.18
N PRO A 82 -10.72 10.70 16.97
CA PRO A 82 -10.88 9.72 18.04
C PRO A 82 -11.79 10.28 19.14
N SER A 83 -12.71 9.46 19.64
CA SER A 83 -13.45 9.84 20.84
C SER A 83 -12.60 9.62 22.11
N GLU A 84 -12.78 10.47 23.14
CA GLU A 84 -12.08 10.27 24.43
C GLU A 84 -12.41 8.89 25.05
N ALA A 85 -13.63 8.41 24.88
CA ALA A 85 -14.04 7.09 25.33
C ALA A 85 -13.23 5.98 24.63
N MET A 86 -12.91 6.16 23.36
CA MET A 86 -12.09 5.24 22.56
C MET A 86 -10.66 5.20 23.10
N VAL A 87 -10.04 6.35 23.29
CA VAL A 87 -8.67 6.45 23.83
C VAL A 87 -8.61 5.76 25.21
N LYS A 88 -9.55 6.02 26.10
CA LYS A 88 -9.64 5.36 27.42
C LYS A 88 -9.86 3.86 27.30
N LYS A 89 -10.74 3.41 26.40
CA LYS A 89 -10.99 1.98 26.16
C LYS A 89 -9.72 1.26 25.75
N VAL A 90 -8.97 1.81 24.79
CA VAL A 90 -7.74 1.21 24.27
C VAL A 90 -6.63 1.21 25.34
N SER A 91 -6.44 2.30 26.07
CA SER A 91 -5.37 2.41 27.09
C SER A 91 -5.52 1.39 28.23
N HIS A 92 -6.77 0.93 28.51
CA HIS A 92 -7.05 -0.06 29.57
C HIS A 92 -7.26 -1.48 29.03
N ALA A 93 -7.18 -1.69 27.72
CA ALA A 93 -7.34 -3.01 27.09
C ALA A 93 -6.16 -3.94 27.44
N PRO A 94 -6.35 -5.27 27.38
CA PRO A 94 -5.25 -6.24 27.49
C PRO A 94 -4.16 -5.96 26.45
N PHE A 95 -2.92 -6.38 26.73
CA PHE A 95 -1.75 -6.07 25.89
C PHE A 95 -1.88 -6.58 24.45
N ASP A 96 -2.39 -7.79 24.26
CA ASP A 96 -2.63 -8.41 22.94
C ASP A 96 -3.65 -7.62 22.11
N GLU A 97 -4.68 -7.09 22.75
CA GLU A 97 -5.67 -6.22 22.12
C GLU A 97 -5.08 -4.85 21.77
N ARG A 98 -4.27 -4.26 22.65
CA ARG A 98 -3.54 -3.01 22.36
C ARG A 98 -2.59 -3.16 21.17
N VAL A 99 -1.83 -4.25 21.13
CA VAL A 99 -0.96 -4.56 19.98
C VAL A 99 -1.76 -4.74 18.68
N SER A 100 -2.93 -5.34 18.76
CA SER A 100 -3.84 -5.47 17.60
C SER A 100 -4.30 -4.11 17.07
N VAL A 101 -4.67 -3.18 17.98
CA VAL A 101 -5.04 -1.81 17.60
C VAL A 101 -3.86 -1.06 16.96
N VAL A 102 -2.65 -1.19 17.52
CA VAL A 102 -1.44 -0.60 16.95
C VAL A 102 -1.17 -1.10 15.55
N ASN A 103 -1.28 -2.41 15.33
CA ASN A 103 -1.11 -3.01 14.01
C ASN A 103 -2.18 -2.56 13.01
N LEU A 104 -3.41 -2.35 13.46
CA LEU A 104 -4.48 -1.81 12.64
C LEU A 104 -4.22 -0.36 12.22
N LEU A 105 -3.79 0.49 13.16
CA LEU A 105 -3.39 1.86 12.88
C LEU A 105 -2.23 1.91 11.89
N PHE A 106 -1.18 1.13 12.15
CA PHE A 106 -0.05 1.03 11.23
C PHE A 106 -0.49 0.57 9.84
N SER A 107 -1.36 -0.44 9.74
CA SER A 107 -1.87 -0.93 8.47
C SER A 107 -2.64 0.14 7.70
N GLY A 108 -3.45 0.96 8.39
CA GLY A 108 -4.16 2.06 7.79
C GLY A 108 -3.24 3.17 7.26
N VAL A 109 -2.26 3.60 8.07
CA VAL A 109 -1.22 4.56 7.66
C VAL A 109 -0.44 4.01 6.47
N ARG A 110 0.04 2.77 6.57
CA ARG A 110 0.79 2.11 5.51
C ARG A 110 0.00 2.07 4.20
N GLN A 111 -1.30 1.79 4.24
CA GLN A 111 -2.13 1.75 3.04
C GLN A 111 -2.21 3.12 2.37
N ALA A 112 -2.49 4.19 3.12
CA ALA A 112 -2.55 5.55 2.61
C ALA A 112 -1.21 5.98 1.99
N VAL A 113 -0.10 5.74 2.70
CA VAL A 113 1.25 6.05 2.24
C VAL A 113 1.63 5.26 0.99
N ARG A 114 1.31 3.96 0.92
CA ARG A 114 1.63 3.13 -0.26
C ARG A 114 0.92 3.58 -1.52
N GLU A 115 -0.30 4.06 -1.41
CA GLU A 115 -1.05 4.56 -2.58
C GLU A 115 -0.42 5.84 -3.12
N VAL A 116 -0.05 6.81 -2.27
CA VAL A 116 0.54 8.07 -2.72
C VAL A 116 1.97 7.90 -3.24
N VAL A 117 2.78 7.04 -2.62
CA VAL A 117 4.14 6.72 -3.10
C VAL A 117 4.11 5.97 -4.44
N LEU A 118 3.16 5.04 -4.63
CA LEU A 118 2.97 4.40 -5.93
C LEU A 118 2.53 5.40 -7.01
N GLN A 119 1.64 6.33 -6.65
CA GLN A 119 1.19 7.38 -7.57
C GLN A 119 2.32 8.33 -7.94
N GLU A 120 3.19 8.70 -6.98
CA GLU A 120 4.40 9.49 -7.24
C GLU A 120 5.27 8.82 -8.31
N GLU A 121 5.58 7.54 -8.16
CA GLU A 121 6.39 6.80 -9.13
C GLU A 121 5.75 6.73 -10.53
N VAL A 122 4.43 6.63 -10.58
CA VAL A 122 3.68 6.66 -11.85
C VAL A 122 3.79 8.03 -12.49
N LEU A 123 3.58 9.10 -11.71
CA LEU A 123 3.68 10.48 -12.18
C LEU A 123 5.10 10.83 -12.65
N GLU A 124 6.13 10.41 -11.91
CA GLU A 124 7.53 10.57 -12.33
C GLU A 124 7.78 9.92 -13.70
N LYS A 125 7.34 8.68 -13.88
CA LYS A 125 7.53 7.95 -15.14
C LYS A 125 6.77 8.60 -16.31
N VAL A 126 5.55 9.05 -16.08
CA VAL A 126 4.75 9.77 -17.09
C VAL A 126 5.36 11.14 -17.40
N PHE A 127 5.81 11.86 -16.38
CA PHE A 127 6.46 13.17 -16.54
C PHE A 127 7.70 13.09 -17.42
N GLU A 128 8.56 12.07 -17.24
CA GLU A 128 9.74 11.89 -18.10
C GLU A 128 9.35 11.71 -19.58
N ILE A 129 8.26 11.00 -19.87
CA ILE A 129 7.75 10.85 -21.24
C ILE A 129 7.19 12.18 -21.76
N LEU A 130 6.39 12.90 -20.95
CA LEU A 130 5.85 14.19 -21.36
C LEU A 130 6.96 15.23 -21.60
N LYS A 131 8.02 15.19 -20.82
CA LYS A 131 9.20 16.04 -21.03
C LYS A 131 9.86 15.82 -22.40
N LEU A 132 9.92 14.58 -22.86
CA LEU A 132 10.44 14.23 -24.20
C LEU A 132 9.49 14.67 -25.34
N LEU A 133 8.19 14.81 -25.03
CA LEU A 133 7.17 15.26 -25.98
C LEU A 133 7.03 16.80 -26.03
N LYS A 134 7.73 17.54 -25.18
CA LYS A 134 7.63 19.00 -25.12
C LYS A 134 8.10 19.69 -26.41
N GLU A 135 9.12 19.14 -27.04
CA GLU A 135 9.69 19.74 -28.25
C GLU A 135 9.08 19.11 -29.51
N PRO A 136 8.49 19.93 -30.42
CA PRO A 136 7.91 19.43 -31.66
C PRO A 136 8.98 18.76 -32.54
N GLN A 137 8.60 17.65 -33.16
CA GLN A 137 9.43 17.05 -34.22
C GLN A 137 8.87 17.43 -35.57
N GLU A 138 9.78 17.76 -36.55
CA GLU A 138 9.41 18.13 -37.90
C GLU A 138 8.54 17.05 -38.55
N GLY A 139 7.32 17.43 -38.95
CA GLY A 139 6.38 16.61 -39.70
C GLY A 139 5.66 15.49 -38.94
N GLY A 140 5.84 15.38 -37.61
CA GLY A 140 5.18 14.37 -36.77
C GLY A 140 3.93 14.88 -36.08
N LYS A 141 3.00 13.96 -35.75
CA LYS A 141 1.87 14.25 -34.85
C LYS A 141 2.21 13.80 -33.44
N LEU A 142 1.84 14.60 -32.43
CA LEU A 142 2.10 14.29 -31.01
C LEU A 142 1.46 12.96 -30.62
N LEU A 143 0.25 12.67 -31.10
CA LEU A 143 -0.46 11.42 -30.87
C LEU A 143 0.34 10.18 -31.35
N GLU A 144 0.98 10.25 -32.51
CA GLU A 144 1.80 9.18 -33.06
C GLU A 144 3.04 8.97 -32.18
N ARG A 145 3.69 10.08 -31.81
CA ARG A 145 4.88 10.03 -30.97
C ARG A 145 4.61 9.50 -29.54
N LEU A 146 3.48 9.91 -28.95
CA LEU A 146 3.03 9.35 -27.68
C LEU A 146 2.78 7.84 -27.83
N GLY A 147 2.23 7.40 -28.97
CA GLY A 147 2.06 5.99 -29.29
C GLY A 147 3.36 5.22 -29.28
N ASP A 148 4.41 5.75 -29.92
CA ASP A 148 5.74 5.14 -29.93
C ASP A 148 6.33 4.96 -28.52
N TYR A 149 6.16 5.96 -27.64
CA TYR A 149 6.62 5.86 -26.25
C TYR A 149 5.84 4.80 -25.46
N VAL A 150 4.53 4.73 -25.64
CA VAL A 150 3.69 3.70 -25.01
C VAL A 150 4.12 2.30 -25.46
N ASP A 151 4.34 2.11 -26.75
CA ASP A 151 4.74 0.82 -27.29
C ASP A 151 6.16 0.43 -26.86
N ASN A 152 7.09 1.38 -26.78
CA ASN A 152 8.43 1.16 -26.24
C ASN A 152 8.40 0.76 -24.77
N LEU A 153 7.62 1.46 -23.94
CA LEU A 153 7.46 1.13 -22.51
C LEU A 153 6.85 -0.26 -22.33
N ARG A 154 5.90 -0.64 -23.19
CA ARG A 154 5.30 -1.98 -23.19
C ARG A 154 6.31 -3.06 -23.54
N MET A 155 7.13 -2.83 -24.59
CA MET A 155 8.19 -3.75 -25.00
C MET A 155 9.27 -3.91 -23.91
N GLU A 156 9.70 -2.79 -23.30
CA GLU A 156 10.66 -2.83 -22.17
C GLU A 156 10.13 -3.68 -21.00
N ARG A 157 8.86 -3.47 -20.63
CA ARG A 157 8.20 -4.26 -19.57
C ARG A 157 8.18 -5.76 -19.91
N GLU A 158 7.79 -6.12 -21.14
CA GLU A 158 7.75 -7.52 -21.60
C GLU A 158 9.13 -8.17 -21.63
N GLN A 159 10.16 -7.42 -22.03
CA GLN A 159 11.52 -7.88 -22.02
C GLN A 159 12.00 -8.18 -20.60
N LYS A 160 11.86 -7.22 -19.68
CA LYS A 160 12.21 -7.41 -18.26
C LYS A 160 11.45 -8.60 -17.62
N GLN A 161 10.20 -8.80 -18.03
CA GLN A 161 9.40 -9.93 -17.55
C GLN A 161 9.96 -11.28 -18.07
N LYS A 162 10.34 -11.36 -19.33
CA LYS A 162 10.96 -12.56 -19.94
C LYS A 162 12.31 -12.90 -19.30
N GLU A 163 13.08 -11.88 -18.97
CA GLU A 163 14.40 -12.00 -18.34
C GLU A 163 14.31 -12.28 -16.82
N GLY A 164 13.12 -12.22 -16.24
CA GLY A 164 12.91 -12.41 -14.80
C GLY A 164 13.44 -11.25 -13.93
N LEU A 165 13.71 -10.10 -14.53
CA LEU A 165 14.28 -8.91 -13.90
C LEU A 165 13.19 -7.93 -13.41
N LEU A 166 11.93 -8.16 -13.76
CA LEU A 166 10.81 -7.26 -13.43
C LEU A 166 10.34 -7.51 -11.99
N GLU A 167 10.61 -6.57 -11.10
CA GLU A 167 10.07 -6.60 -9.74
C GLU A 167 8.57 -6.30 -9.73
N ARG A 168 7.82 -6.90 -8.77
CA ARG A 168 6.35 -6.73 -8.67
C ARG A 168 5.93 -5.28 -8.54
N ARG A 169 6.71 -4.47 -7.83
CA ARG A 169 6.45 -3.04 -7.64
C ARG A 169 6.63 -2.29 -8.96
N GLU A 170 7.76 -2.48 -9.62
CA GLU A 170 8.05 -1.89 -10.92
C GLU A 170 6.99 -2.26 -11.97
N ASP A 171 6.58 -3.53 -12.01
CA ASP A 171 5.50 -3.99 -12.88
C ASP A 171 4.19 -3.23 -12.64
N ARG A 172 3.83 -3.03 -11.36
CA ARG A 172 2.62 -2.28 -10.99
C ARG A 172 2.70 -0.81 -11.40
N THR A 173 3.85 -0.17 -11.19
CA THR A 173 4.11 1.22 -11.60
C THR A 173 4.03 1.37 -13.11
N ILE A 174 4.71 0.49 -13.88
CA ILE A 174 4.69 0.53 -15.35
C ILE A 174 3.27 0.31 -15.88
N ARG A 175 2.50 -0.63 -15.35
CA ARG A 175 1.10 -0.85 -15.76
C ARG A 175 0.25 0.38 -15.57
N LYS A 176 0.30 1.00 -14.39
CA LYS A 176 -0.47 2.23 -14.11
C LYS A 176 -0.02 3.39 -15.00
N ALA A 177 1.28 3.51 -15.28
CA ALA A 177 1.79 4.52 -16.20
C ALA A 177 1.30 4.28 -17.62
N LEU A 178 1.30 3.02 -18.10
CA LEU A 178 0.74 2.66 -19.41
C LEU A 178 -0.76 2.98 -19.49
N ASP A 179 -1.53 2.65 -18.46
CA ASP A 179 -2.97 2.96 -18.41
C ASP A 179 -3.21 4.47 -18.49
N LEU A 180 -2.42 5.28 -17.79
CA LEU A 180 -2.51 6.73 -17.83
C LEU A 180 -2.13 7.30 -19.21
N LEU A 181 -1.03 6.83 -19.80
CA LEU A 181 -0.59 7.26 -21.14
C LEU A 181 -1.60 6.83 -22.24
N GLU A 182 -2.22 5.66 -22.11
CA GLU A 182 -3.30 5.26 -23.03
C GLU A 182 -4.55 6.15 -22.88
N ASN A 183 -4.89 6.57 -21.66
CA ASN A 183 -5.95 7.55 -21.45
C ASN A 183 -5.62 8.88 -22.12
N TYR A 184 -4.37 9.33 -22.08
CA TYR A 184 -3.91 10.51 -22.81
C TYR A 184 -4.01 10.35 -24.32
N ARG A 185 -3.69 9.16 -24.87
CA ARG A 185 -3.90 8.88 -26.30
C ARG A 185 -5.37 8.94 -26.69
N LEU A 186 -6.27 8.43 -25.82
CA LEU A 186 -7.71 8.50 -26.07
C LEU A 186 -8.23 9.95 -25.99
N LEU A 187 -7.70 10.74 -25.05
CA LEU A 187 -8.02 12.17 -24.92
C LEU A 187 -7.64 12.92 -26.21
N LEU A 188 -6.40 12.78 -26.68
CA LEU A 188 -5.92 13.41 -27.91
C LEU A 188 -6.72 12.97 -29.16
N LYS A 189 -7.13 11.71 -29.25
CA LYS A 189 -7.99 11.24 -30.35
C LYS A 189 -9.36 11.86 -30.38
N LYS A 190 -9.89 12.25 -29.21
CA LYS A 190 -11.23 12.85 -29.08
C LYS A 190 -11.23 14.34 -29.42
N GLU A 191 -10.15 15.02 -29.06
CA GLU A 191 -9.97 16.46 -29.22
C GLU A 191 -9.35 16.72 -30.59
N SER A 192 -9.93 16.84 -31.69
CA SER A 192 -9.41 17.03 -33.05
C SER A 192 -8.31 18.11 -33.13
N GLU A 193 -7.07 17.73 -32.80
CA GLU A 193 -5.95 18.66 -32.69
C GLU A 193 -5.44 19.09 -34.05
N GLU A 194 -5.18 20.39 -34.23
CA GLU A 194 -4.60 20.96 -35.44
C GLU A 194 -3.08 21.16 -35.33
N SER A 195 -2.56 21.40 -34.09
CA SER A 195 -1.14 21.67 -33.85
C SER A 195 -0.54 20.81 -32.74
N TRP A 196 0.81 20.70 -32.74
CA TRP A 196 1.57 20.02 -31.69
C TRP A 196 1.42 20.71 -30.33
N GLU A 197 1.48 22.03 -30.34
CA GLU A 197 1.38 22.87 -29.14
C GLU A 197 0.02 22.71 -28.47
N GLU A 198 -1.07 22.72 -29.22
CA GLU A 198 -2.43 22.51 -28.69
C GLU A 198 -2.57 21.12 -28.07
N ALA A 199 -2.08 20.09 -28.77
CA ALA A 199 -2.08 18.72 -28.28
C ALA A 199 -1.25 18.59 -26.98
N PHE A 200 -0.09 19.24 -26.90
CA PHE A 200 0.74 19.21 -25.72
C PHE A 200 0.12 19.97 -24.54
N ASP A 201 -0.56 21.08 -24.79
CA ASP A 201 -1.27 21.84 -23.76
C ASP A 201 -2.43 21.04 -23.14
N ILE A 202 -3.13 20.22 -23.94
CA ILE A 202 -4.15 19.27 -23.44
C ILE A 202 -3.51 18.26 -22.49
N LEU A 203 -2.38 17.65 -22.90
CA LEU A 203 -1.69 16.69 -22.03
C LEU A 203 -1.16 17.34 -20.74
N ARG A 204 -0.61 18.54 -20.85
CA ARG A 204 -0.11 19.31 -19.71
C ARG A 204 -1.22 19.60 -18.71
N SER A 205 -2.39 20.00 -19.20
CA SER A 205 -3.57 20.25 -18.36
C SER A 205 -4.04 18.98 -17.65
N ALA A 206 -4.21 17.88 -18.39
CA ALA A 206 -4.63 16.60 -17.85
C ALA A 206 -3.63 16.03 -16.82
N PHE A 207 -2.33 16.19 -17.07
CA PHE A 207 -1.29 15.81 -16.09
C PHE A 207 -1.35 16.68 -14.84
N GLY A 208 -1.61 17.99 -15.00
CA GLY A 208 -1.76 18.94 -13.89
C GLY A 208 -2.93 18.59 -12.96
N GLU A 209 -4.06 18.14 -13.52
CA GLU A 209 -5.22 17.68 -12.73
C GLU A 209 -4.88 16.45 -11.87
N ILE A 210 -4.27 15.42 -12.48
CA ILE A 210 -3.89 14.19 -11.76
C ILE A 210 -2.81 14.47 -10.71
N ARG A 211 -1.89 15.39 -11.01
CA ARG A 211 -0.90 15.85 -10.04
C ARG A 211 -1.54 16.55 -8.86
N GLY A 212 -2.54 17.40 -9.08
CA GLY A 212 -3.30 18.07 -8.03
C GLY A 212 -4.03 17.06 -7.12
N GLU A 213 -4.67 16.04 -7.69
CA GLU A 213 -5.30 14.96 -6.93
C GLU A 213 -4.28 14.18 -6.08
N TRP A 214 -3.09 13.95 -6.62
CA TRP A 214 -2.00 13.31 -5.88
C TRP A 214 -1.49 14.18 -4.74
N GLU A 215 -1.31 15.50 -4.93
CA GLU A 215 -0.90 16.44 -3.88
C GLU A 215 -1.91 16.43 -2.71
N GLU A 216 -3.21 16.45 -3.01
CA GLU A 216 -4.26 16.34 -1.99
C GLU A 216 -4.21 14.98 -1.25
N ALA A 217 -4.00 13.88 -1.97
CA ALA A 217 -3.89 12.56 -1.36
C ALA A 217 -2.63 12.42 -0.50
N TRP A 218 -1.52 13.06 -0.91
CA TRP A 218 -0.29 13.13 -0.14
C TRP A 218 -0.49 13.84 1.20
N ASP A 219 -1.14 15.00 1.18
CA ASP A 219 -1.46 15.76 2.39
C ASP A 219 -2.38 14.96 3.33
N GLN A 220 -3.34 14.21 2.78
CA GLN A 220 -4.20 13.32 3.56
C GLN A 220 -3.43 12.17 4.19
N ALA A 221 -2.46 11.58 3.47
CA ALA A 221 -1.60 10.52 4.02
C ALA A 221 -0.70 11.06 5.14
N ALA A 222 -0.13 12.25 4.96
CA ALA A 222 0.63 12.95 5.99
C ALA A 222 -0.22 13.22 7.25
N ALA A 223 -1.42 13.77 7.07
CA ALA A 223 -2.35 14.02 8.16
C ALA A 223 -2.73 12.71 8.89
N SER A 224 -2.97 11.61 8.16
CA SER A 224 -3.28 10.31 8.75
C SER A 224 -2.14 9.77 9.62
N LEU A 225 -0.89 9.97 9.20
CA LEU A 225 0.30 9.61 9.98
C LEU A 225 0.36 10.45 11.28
N GLU A 226 0.15 11.77 11.19
CA GLU A 226 0.16 12.66 12.33
C GLU A 226 -0.98 12.32 13.32
N TYR A 227 -2.19 12.05 12.82
CA TYR A 227 -3.31 11.61 13.67
C TYR A 227 -3.08 10.27 14.33
N ALA A 228 -2.38 9.35 13.65
CA ALA A 228 -1.98 8.10 14.27
C ALA A 228 -1.02 8.35 15.44
N PHE A 229 -0.04 9.25 15.30
CA PHE A 229 0.83 9.65 16.39
C PHE A 229 0.07 10.35 17.53
N ASP A 230 -0.89 11.24 17.23
CA ASP A 230 -1.76 11.87 18.24
C ASP A 230 -2.47 10.81 19.08
N PHE A 231 -3.04 9.82 18.42
CA PHE A 231 -3.72 8.73 19.11
C PHE A 231 -2.75 7.86 19.92
N MET A 232 -1.61 7.52 19.36
CA MET A 232 -0.58 6.71 20.02
C MET A 232 -0.05 7.41 21.28
N GLU A 233 0.19 8.72 21.21
CA GLU A 233 0.62 9.51 22.36
C GLU A 233 -0.48 9.61 23.43
N ALA A 234 -1.71 9.82 23.03
CA ALA A 234 -2.85 9.92 23.95
C ALA A 234 -3.18 8.60 24.66
N ALA A 235 -3.08 7.46 23.95
CA ALA A 235 -3.45 6.15 24.48
C ALA A 235 -2.31 5.44 25.20
N PHE A 236 -1.07 5.59 24.70
CA PHE A 236 0.08 4.76 25.09
C PHE A 236 1.30 5.56 25.51
N TYR A 237 1.36 6.84 25.15
CA TYR A 237 2.53 7.68 25.43
C TYR A 237 3.85 7.00 24.98
N ASN A 238 4.83 6.84 25.87
CA ASN A 238 6.15 6.26 25.56
C ASN A 238 6.25 4.81 26.08
N THR A 239 5.33 3.94 25.64
CA THR A 239 5.28 2.53 26.03
C THR A 239 5.73 1.61 24.88
N GLN A 240 5.72 0.30 25.13
CA GLN A 240 6.10 -0.71 24.15
C GLN A 240 5.26 -0.65 22.85
N GLU A 241 4.02 -0.20 22.94
CA GLU A 241 3.14 0.00 21.79
C GLU A 241 3.68 1.04 20.80
N MET A 242 4.26 2.14 21.30
CA MET A 242 4.93 3.13 20.45
C MET A 242 6.14 2.54 19.75
N VAL A 243 6.92 1.72 20.44
CA VAL A 243 8.05 0.99 19.85
C VAL A 243 7.60 0.10 18.70
N ILE A 244 6.49 -0.66 18.88
CA ILE A 244 5.94 -1.53 17.84
C ILE A 244 5.48 -0.70 16.64
N PHE A 245 4.78 0.42 16.86
CA PHE A 245 4.30 1.30 15.80
C PHE A 245 5.45 1.87 14.96
N VAL A 246 6.45 2.47 15.60
CA VAL A 246 7.60 3.07 14.90
C VAL A 246 8.46 2.01 14.21
N SER A 247 8.64 0.84 14.83
CA SER A 247 9.35 -0.28 14.20
C SER A 247 8.61 -0.78 12.95
N GLY A 248 7.28 -0.81 12.98
CA GLY A 248 6.46 -1.11 11.80
C GLY A 248 6.73 -0.13 10.66
N ILE A 249 6.76 1.17 10.95
CA ILE A 249 7.06 2.22 9.97
C ILE A 249 8.46 2.01 9.36
N ASN A 250 9.47 1.72 10.19
CA ASN A 250 10.86 1.51 9.75
C ASN A 250 11.04 0.29 8.84
N THR A 251 10.16 -0.69 8.91
CA THR A 251 10.25 -1.92 8.12
C THR A 251 9.49 -1.86 6.81
N ASP A 252 8.63 -0.87 6.60
CA ASP A 252 7.86 -0.71 5.36
C ASP A 252 8.55 0.27 4.41
N TYR A 253 8.91 -0.22 3.22
CA TYR A 253 9.59 0.59 2.20
C TYR A 253 8.83 1.88 1.85
N SER A 254 7.50 1.81 1.69
CA SER A 254 6.72 2.98 1.29
C SER A 254 6.68 4.03 2.39
N CYS A 255 6.59 3.60 3.66
CA CYS A 255 6.66 4.50 4.80
C CYS A 255 8.04 5.19 4.90
N VAL A 256 9.13 4.44 4.70
CA VAL A 256 10.49 5.00 4.71
C VAL A 256 10.65 6.01 3.56
N ARG A 257 10.27 5.65 2.33
CA ARG A 257 10.32 6.55 1.19
C ARG A 257 9.49 7.83 1.39
N PHE A 258 8.29 7.70 1.94
CA PHE A 258 7.44 8.84 2.26
C PHE A 258 8.11 9.80 3.25
N LEU A 259 8.74 9.26 4.28
CA LEU A 259 9.43 10.02 5.32
C LEU A 259 10.76 10.63 4.86
N GLU A 260 11.33 10.22 3.73
CA GLU A 260 12.45 10.91 3.08
C GLU A 260 12.06 12.31 2.57
N THR A 261 10.77 12.48 2.22
CA THR A 261 10.23 13.73 1.68
C THR A 261 9.40 14.49 2.72
N TYR A 262 8.66 13.75 3.58
CA TYR A 262 7.84 14.32 4.63
C TYR A 262 8.55 14.31 5.99
N GLU A 263 8.89 15.49 6.52
CA GLU A 263 9.51 15.61 7.84
C GLU A 263 8.45 15.47 8.96
N CYS A 264 8.29 14.25 9.48
CA CYS A 264 7.48 14.00 10.68
C CYS A 264 8.35 14.10 11.92
N GLU A 265 8.25 15.22 12.67
CA GLU A 265 9.06 15.47 13.87
C GLU A 265 8.88 14.38 14.94
N ARG A 266 7.65 13.89 15.10
CA ARG A 266 7.33 12.82 16.07
C ARG A 266 8.01 11.52 15.71
N TYR A 267 7.95 11.12 14.43
CA TYR A 267 8.67 9.93 13.98
C TYR A 267 10.16 10.06 14.22
N ILE A 268 10.77 11.20 13.88
CA ILE A 268 12.21 11.44 14.08
C ILE A 268 12.58 11.32 15.56
N ARG A 269 11.76 11.89 16.46
CA ARG A 269 11.97 11.83 17.91
C ARG A 269 11.95 10.38 18.41
N TYR A 270 10.88 9.64 18.16
CA TYR A 270 10.73 8.28 18.64
C TYR A 270 11.71 7.31 17.97
N ASN A 271 12.05 7.50 16.72
CA ASN A 271 13.03 6.67 16.03
C ASN A 271 14.45 6.86 16.62
N LYS A 272 14.82 8.10 17.00
CA LYS A 272 16.08 8.36 17.71
C LYS A 272 16.12 7.66 19.06
N ASP A 273 15.05 7.73 19.84
CA ASP A 273 14.98 7.10 21.15
C ASP A 273 15.17 5.59 21.04
N LEU A 274 14.56 4.93 20.04
CA LEU A 274 14.75 3.51 19.76
C LEU A 274 16.21 3.17 19.43
N LEU A 275 16.87 3.96 18.60
CA LEU A 275 18.29 3.74 18.23
C LEU A 275 19.24 3.91 19.43
N PHE A 276 18.94 4.83 20.34
CA PHE A 276 19.73 5.02 21.57
C PHE A 276 19.51 3.89 22.60
N GLU A 277 18.29 3.38 22.74
CA GLU A 277 18.00 2.23 23.59
C GLU A 277 18.70 0.96 23.09
N ASP A 278 18.69 0.70 21.79
CA ASP A 278 19.40 -0.43 21.16
C ASP A 278 20.92 -0.32 21.33
N ALA A 279 21.50 0.85 21.13
CA ALA A 279 22.91 1.09 21.34
C ALA A 279 23.29 0.90 22.82
N GLY A 280 22.48 1.39 23.76
CA GLY A 280 22.65 1.19 25.19
C GLY A 280 22.55 -0.27 25.62
N ALA A 281 21.61 -1.02 25.04
CA ALA A 281 21.47 -2.46 25.30
C ALA A 281 22.66 -3.29 24.76
N GLN A 282 23.16 -2.94 23.57
CA GLN A 282 24.37 -3.58 23.01
C GLN A 282 25.61 -3.29 23.82
N ILE A 283 25.79 -2.06 24.34
CA ILE A 283 26.91 -1.71 25.23
C ILE A 283 26.80 -2.47 26.54
N ARG A 284 25.61 -2.56 27.16
CA ARG A 284 25.41 -3.35 28.40
C ARG A 284 25.74 -4.83 28.18
N LYS A 285 25.27 -5.46 27.12
CA LYS A 285 25.62 -6.86 26.77
C LYS A 285 27.12 -7.06 26.56
N ARG A 286 27.85 -6.08 25.99
CA ARG A 286 29.30 -6.14 25.85
C ARG A 286 30.04 -6.03 27.19
N ILE A 287 29.51 -5.24 28.12
CA ILE A 287 30.08 -5.08 29.46
C ILE A 287 29.83 -6.32 30.33
N GLU A 288 28.63 -6.92 30.24
CA GLU A 288 28.26 -8.15 30.96
C GLU A 288 28.98 -9.41 30.45
N GLY A 289 29.56 -9.36 29.25
CA GLY A 289 30.33 -10.45 28.63
C GLY A 289 31.84 -10.33 28.80
N LEU A 290 32.33 -9.33 29.55
CA LEU A 290 33.72 -9.17 30.00
C LEU A 290 33.89 -9.67 31.43
#